data_674edd341718f7fee4ff90cfcc0ebfb9
#
_entry.id   674edd341718f7fee4ff90cfcc0ebfb9
#
_cell.length_a   1.000
_cell.length_b   1.000
_cell.length_c   1.000
_cell.angle_alpha   90.00
_cell.angle_beta   90.00
_cell.angle_gamma   90.00
#
_symmetry.space_group_name_H-M   'P 1'
#
loop_
_entity.id
_entity.type
_entity.pdbx_description
1 polymer ?
#
loop_
_entity_poly.entity_id
_entity_poly.type
_entity_poly.pdbx_seq_one_letter_code
_entity_poly.pdbx_strand_id
1 'polypeptide(L)'
;MSETPEHKETFESFRKSFFYGTRSDMNFKFLAHLSDNQASDFFQGLLARLMDAYDSGDTGPVYEHIRQNQILSYAQEVRAIYDTGPFTPMKTPLSQTRLMLLTSSGHFVEGDDPNPLGMENMTQTQAEQQIQSFLKESPALSAIPVDTPIDRLVVRHGGYDVRGARRDMNVNLPLQRLKEMLADEVFAGLSDPIYSFVGACSQIRLLKKDGPLWVQRFTAQKVDAALLVPV
;
A
#
# COMPACT_ATOMS: atom_id res chain seq x y z
N MET A 1 30.56 -18.79 -12.66
CA MET A 1 29.68 -17.76 -12.13
C MET A 1 29.45 -16.78 -13.27
N SER A 2 28.30 -16.86 -13.94
CA SER A 2 27.95 -15.94 -15.03
C SER A 2 27.39 -14.67 -14.41
N GLU A 3 28.11 -13.57 -14.54
CA GLU A 3 27.62 -12.25 -14.23
C GLU A 3 26.40 -11.97 -15.11
N THR A 4 25.24 -11.84 -14.49
CA THR A 4 24.04 -11.34 -15.16
C THR A 4 24.36 -9.90 -15.62
N PRO A 5 24.17 -9.53 -16.90
CA PRO A 5 24.48 -8.17 -17.34
C PRO A 5 23.65 -7.18 -16.53
N GLU A 6 24.31 -6.25 -15.85
CA GLU A 6 23.66 -5.11 -15.18
C GLU A 6 22.82 -4.36 -16.21
N HIS A 7 21.53 -4.48 -16.09
CA HIS A 7 20.59 -3.75 -16.95
C HIS A 7 20.70 -2.29 -16.54
N LYS A 8 21.43 -1.47 -17.28
CA LYS A 8 21.50 -0.02 -17.03
C LYS A 8 20.11 0.58 -17.19
N GLU A 9 19.53 0.97 -16.07
CA GLU A 9 18.25 1.68 -16.05
C GLU A 9 18.37 3.00 -16.81
N THR A 10 17.43 3.28 -17.69
CA THR A 10 17.33 4.59 -18.37
C THR A 10 16.70 5.61 -17.44
N PHE A 11 16.95 6.92 -17.67
CA PHE A 11 16.26 7.97 -16.90
C PHE A 11 14.74 7.89 -17.05
N GLU A 12 14.22 7.53 -18.21
CA GLU A 12 12.81 7.33 -18.46
C GLU A 12 12.22 6.16 -17.63
N SER A 13 12.96 5.06 -17.55
CA SER A 13 12.61 3.91 -16.71
C SER A 13 12.68 4.28 -15.22
N PHE A 14 13.76 4.95 -14.80
CA PHE A 14 13.93 5.45 -13.42
C PHE A 14 12.77 6.36 -13.02
N ARG A 15 12.41 7.33 -13.85
CA ARG A 15 11.32 8.28 -13.59
C ARG A 15 9.95 7.60 -13.42
N LYS A 16 9.74 6.46 -14.07
CA LYS A 16 8.50 5.67 -13.98
C LYS A 16 8.55 4.57 -12.93
N SER A 17 9.70 4.33 -12.32
CA SER A 17 9.89 3.32 -11.28
C SER A 17 9.16 3.72 -9.99
N PHE A 18 8.67 2.72 -9.25
CA PHE A 18 8.07 2.91 -7.93
C PHE A 18 9.05 2.77 -6.78
N PHE A 19 10.26 2.31 -7.07
CA PHE A 19 11.27 2.04 -6.07
C PHE A 19 12.52 2.89 -6.29
N TYR A 20 12.79 3.82 -5.36
CA TYR A 20 13.89 4.76 -5.43
C TYR A 20 14.77 4.69 -4.18
N GLY A 21 15.43 3.55 -3.98
CA GLY A 21 16.37 3.39 -2.88
C GLY A 21 15.75 2.85 -1.58
N THR A 22 16.48 3.00 -0.49
CA THR A 22 16.21 2.32 0.78
C THR A 22 15.38 3.15 1.77
N ARG A 23 15.11 4.40 1.47
CA ARG A 23 14.37 5.33 2.33
C ARG A 23 12.93 5.43 1.90
N SER A 24 12.01 4.90 2.72
CA SER A 24 10.56 4.99 2.48
C SER A 24 9.97 6.38 2.78
N ASP A 25 10.65 7.18 3.58
CA ASP A 25 10.27 8.55 3.92
C ASP A 25 10.61 9.58 2.82
N MET A 26 11.52 9.22 1.90
CA MET A 26 11.88 10.02 0.73
C MET A 26 11.53 9.26 -0.55
N ASN A 27 10.32 9.46 -0.99
CA ASN A 27 9.75 8.76 -2.11
C ASN A 27 9.76 9.67 -3.35
N PHE A 28 10.52 9.30 -4.37
CA PHE A 28 10.61 10.04 -5.63
C PHE A 28 9.54 9.68 -6.66
N LYS A 29 8.48 8.97 -6.27
CA LYS A 29 7.37 8.57 -7.18
C LYS A 29 6.73 9.75 -7.90
N PHE A 30 6.74 10.92 -7.29
CA PHE A 30 6.24 12.16 -7.88
C PHE A 30 6.92 12.53 -9.21
N LEU A 31 8.16 12.08 -9.45
CA LEU A 31 8.87 12.33 -10.71
C LEU A 31 8.11 11.77 -11.93
N ALA A 32 7.33 10.71 -11.75
CA ALA A 32 6.50 10.16 -12.83
C ALA A 32 5.40 11.12 -13.30
N HIS A 33 5.02 12.09 -12.48
CA HIS A 33 3.97 13.08 -12.76
C HIS A 33 4.52 14.41 -13.28
N LEU A 34 5.85 14.60 -13.27
CA LEU A 34 6.49 15.82 -13.74
C LEU A 34 6.71 15.77 -15.25
N SER A 35 6.56 16.92 -15.91
CA SER A 35 7.10 17.12 -17.25
C SER A 35 8.62 17.10 -17.25
N ASP A 36 9.26 16.98 -18.42
CA ASP A 36 10.71 16.95 -18.53
C ASP A 36 11.37 18.23 -17.98
N ASN A 37 10.76 19.39 -18.24
CA ASN A 37 11.25 20.66 -17.69
C ASN A 37 11.14 20.69 -16.17
N GLN A 38 10.01 20.29 -15.59
CA GLN A 38 9.82 20.24 -14.15
C GLN A 38 10.78 19.24 -13.48
N ALA A 39 11.02 18.09 -14.10
CA ALA A 39 11.99 17.12 -13.61
C ALA A 39 13.43 17.70 -13.68
N SER A 40 13.76 18.41 -14.75
CA SER A 40 15.05 19.10 -14.90
C SER A 40 15.25 20.14 -13.79
N ASP A 41 14.24 21.02 -13.57
CA ASP A 41 14.27 22.06 -12.54
C ASP A 41 14.41 21.44 -11.13
N PHE A 42 13.71 20.35 -10.87
CA PHE A 42 13.83 19.60 -9.63
C PHE A 42 15.25 19.10 -9.40
N PHE A 43 15.86 18.45 -10.40
CA PHE A 43 17.22 17.92 -10.27
C PHE A 43 18.28 19.00 -10.18
N GLN A 44 18.15 20.10 -10.91
CA GLN A 44 19.06 21.25 -10.77
C GLN A 44 18.98 21.83 -9.35
N GLY A 45 17.77 22.03 -8.82
CA GLY A 45 17.57 22.50 -7.47
C GLY A 45 18.07 21.52 -6.40
N LEU A 46 17.93 20.21 -6.63
CA LEU A 46 18.45 19.18 -5.74
C LEU A 46 19.99 19.18 -5.71
N LEU A 47 20.62 19.22 -6.87
CA LEU A 47 22.09 19.24 -6.98
C LEU A 47 22.69 20.47 -6.32
N ALA A 48 22.11 21.66 -6.53
CA ALA A 48 22.56 22.88 -5.87
C ALA A 48 22.54 22.74 -4.34
N ARG A 49 21.42 22.23 -3.77
CA ARG A 49 21.29 22.03 -2.32
C ARG A 49 22.18 20.94 -1.77
N LEU A 50 22.49 19.92 -2.57
CA LEU A 50 23.47 18.89 -2.18
C LEU A 50 24.88 19.46 -2.09
N MET A 51 25.27 20.38 -2.98
CA MET A 51 26.55 21.08 -2.88
C MET A 51 26.62 21.96 -1.63
N ASP A 52 25.55 22.74 -1.36
CA ASP A 52 25.46 23.55 -0.15
C ASP A 52 25.49 22.69 1.13
N ALA A 53 24.83 21.54 1.11
CA ALA A 53 24.83 20.59 2.23
C ALA A 53 26.21 19.95 2.44
N TYR A 54 26.95 19.68 1.37
CA TYR A 54 28.32 19.17 1.45
C TYR A 54 29.24 20.19 2.13
N ASP A 55 29.11 21.47 1.82
CA ASP A 55 29.93 22.53 2.38
C ASP A 55 29.56 22.89 3.82
N SER A 56 28.25 22.91 4.12
CA SER A 56 27.72 23.36 5.42
C SER A 56 27.47 22.23 6.44
N GLY A 57 27.34 20.99 5.97
CA GLY A 57 26.87 19.85 6.78
C GLY A 57 25.37 19.87 7.07
N ASP A 58 24.61 20.87 6.61
CA ASP A 58 23.17 20.97 6.81
C ASP A 58 22.39 20.33 5.64
N THR A 59 21.76 19.19 5.90
CA THR A 59 20.93 18.46 4.91
C THR A 59 19.45 18.89 4.92
N GLY A 60 19.02 19.73 5.85
CA GLY A 60 17.64 20.21 5.97
C GLY A 60 17.06 20.77 4.67
N PRO A 61 17.76 21.68 3.97
CA PRO A 61 17.29 22.24 2.70
C PRO A 61 17.11 21.20 1.57
N VAL A 62 17.89 20.11 1.59
CA VAL A 62 17.75 18.99 0.64
C VAL A 62 16.42 18.27 0.87
N TYR A 63 16.14 17.89 2.10
CA TYR A 63 14.87 17.22 2.47
C TYR A 63 13.67 18.10 2.16
N GLU A 64 13.73 19.38 2.50
CA GLU A 64 12.63 20.29 2.25
C GLU A 64 12.37 20.48 0.75
N HIS A 65 13.41 20.54 -0.09
CA HIS A 65 13.25 20.60 -1.54
C HIS A 65 12.53 19.36 -2.10
N ILE A 66 12.91 18.17 -1.65
CA ILE A 66 12.26 16.92 -2.05
C ILE A 66 10.80 16.94 -1.60
N ARG A 67 10.53 17.28 -0.33
CA ARG A 67 9.20 17.30 0.26
C ARG A 67 8.27 18.29 -0.45
N GLN A 68 8.73 19.49 -0.75
CA GLN A 68 7.95 20.51 -1.46
C GLN A 68 7.59 20.10 -2.88
N ASN A 69 8.53 19.53 -3.62
CA ASN A 69 8.25 19.06 -4.98
C ASN A 69 7.28 17.86 -4.98
N GLN A 70 7.38 16.98 -3.98
CA GLN A 70 6.43 15.90 -3.79
C GLN A 70 5.02 16.45 -3.50
N ILE A 71 4.87 17.41 -2.58
CA ILE A 71 3.59 18.06 -2.27
C ILE A 71 3.00 18.70 -3.53
N LEU A 72 3.78 19.52 -4.24
CA LEU A 72 3.31 20.20 -5.45
C LEU A 72 2.87 19.23 -6.54
N SER A 73 3.58 18.12 -6.71
CA SER A 73 3.24 17.11 -7.71
C SER A 73 1.93 16.39 -7.40
N TYR A 74 1.60 16.20 -6.12
CA TYR A 74 0.36 15.54 -5.70
C TYR A 74 -0.77 16.53 -5.37
N ALA A 75 -0.52 17.84 -5.37
CA ALA A 75 -1.52 18.90 -5.14
C ALA A 75 -2.47 19.10 -6.36
N GLN A 76 -2.79 18.02 -7.10
CA GLN A 76 -3.77 18.08 -8.18
C GLN A 76 -5.19 17.99 -7.63
N GLU A 77 -6.15 18.56 -8.36
CA GLU A 77 -7.57 18.44 -8.02
C GLU A 77 -7.96 16.98 -7.81
N VAL A 78 -8.54 16.70 -6.66
CA VAL A 78 -9.07 15.36 -6.35
C VAL A 78 -10.25 15.08 -7.28
N ARG A 79 -10.08 14.15 -8.20
CA ARG A 79 -11.13 13.76 -9.17
C ARG A 79 -12.33 13.06 -8.54
N ALA A 80 -12.19 12.58 -7.30
CA ALA A 80 -13.27 11.96 -6.54
C ALA A 80 -13.53 12.84 -5.31
N ILE A 81 -14.63 13.62 -5.37
CA ILE A 81 -15.14 14.37 -4.22
C ILE A 81 -16.12 13.44 -3.52
N TYR A 82 -15.84 13.14 -2.26
CA TYR A 82 -16.81 12.49 -1.37
C TYR A 82 -17.64 13.61 -0.74
N ASP A 83 -18.84 13.85 -1.26
CA ASP A 83 -19.71 14.97 -0.86
C ASP A 83 -20.14 14.89 0.61
N THR A 84 -20.18 13.71 1.17
CA THR A 84 -20.49 13.49 2.58
C THR A 84 -19.55 12.43 3.13
N GLY A 85 -18.94 12.68 4.28
CA GLY A 85 -18.19 11.67 5.00
C GLY A 85 -19.10 10.47 5.29
N PRO A 86 -18.69 9.25 4.94
CA PRO A 86 -19.49 8.04 5.18
C PRO A 86 -19.40 7.62 6.65
N PHE A 87 -19.65 8.55 7.58
CA PHE A 87 -19.64 8.23 9.00
C PHE A 87 -20.92 7.49 9.34
N THR A 88 -20.87 6.17 9.27
CA THR A 88 -21.90 5.32 9.87
C THR A 88 -21.60 5.17 11.35
N PRO A 89 -22.44 5.70 12.26
CA PRO A 89 -22.24 5.53 13.70
C PRO A 89 -22.24 4.04 14.07
N MET A 90 -21.37 3.65 14.97
CA MET A 90 -21.43 2.31 15.57
C MET A 90 -22.75 2.14 16.31
N LYS A 91 -23.40 1.02 16.11
CA LYS A 91 -24.70 0.69 16.74
C LYS A 91 -24.54 0.14 18.15
N THR A 92 -23.37 -0.41 18.45
CA THR A 92 -23.03 -1.05 19.72
C THR A 92 -21.72 -0.50 20.26
N PRO A 93 -21.49 -0.49 21.57
CA PRO A 93 -20.18 -0.18 22.14
C PRO A 93 -19.10 -1.11 21.61
N LEU A 94 -17.85 -0.64 21.51
CA LEU A 94 -16.73 -1.43 20.96
C LEU A 94 -16.57 -2.77 21.69
N SER A 95 -16.72 -2.80 23.02
CA SER A 95 -16.64 -4.02 23.84
C SER A 95 -17.70 -5.09 23.52
N GLN A 96 -18.73 -4.74 22.76
CA GLN A 96 -19.77 -5.68 22.31
C GLN A 96 -19.71 -5.92 20.79
N THR A 97 -18.73 -5.35 20.12
CA THR A 97 -18.61 -5.35 18.66
C THR A 97 -17.85 -6.57 18.17
N ARG A 98 -18.38 -7.23 17.14
CA ARG A 98 -17.63 -8.17 16.31
C ARG A 98 -16.92 -7.39 15.21
N LEU A 99 -15.58 -7.34 15.30
CA LEU A 99 -14.73 -6.55 14.40
C LEU A 99 -14.26 -7.38 13.21
N MET A 100 -14.15 -6.77 12.04
CA MET A 100 -13.49 -7.32 10.87
C MET A 100 -12.22 -6.51 10.56
N LEU A 101 -11.16 -7.18 10.12
CA LEU A 101 -9.96 -6.53 9.57
C LEU A 101 -9.97 -6.64 8.04
N LEU A 102 -9.83 -5.51 7.36
CA LEU A 102 -9.58 -5.42 5.93
C LEU A 102 -8.38 -4.51 5.68
N THR A 103 -7.36 -5.01 5.01
CA THR A 103 -6.17 -4.22 4.65
C THR A 103 -5.94 -4.20 3.15
N SER A 104 -5.40 -3.09 2.65
CA SER A 104 -4.98 -2.97 1.24
C SER A 104 -3.53 -3.37 1.01
N SER A 105 -2.92 -4.09 1.94
CA SER A 105 -1.48 -4.38 1.98
C SER A 105 -0.99 -5.51 1.08
N GLY A 106 -1.89 -6.31 0.51
CA GLY A 106 -1.53 -7.43 -0.37
C GLY A 106 -0.97 -8.67 0.35
N HIS A 107 -1.40 -8.92 1.61
CA HIS A 107 -1.11 -10.16 2.30
C HIS A 107 -1.98 -11.31 1.81
N PHE A 108 -1.45 -12.52 1.84
CA PHE A 108 -2.17 -13.77 1.58
C PHE A 108 -1.49 -14.93 2.32
N VAL A 109 -2.17 -16.07 2.41
CA VAL A 109 -1.60 -17.28 3.00
C VAL A 109 -0.70 -17.96 1.97
N GLU A 110 0.45 -18.44 2.38
CA GLU A 110 1.33 -19.23 1.52
C GLU A 110 0.59 -20.47 0.98
N GLY A 111 0.58 -20.62 -0.34
CA GLY A 111 -0.20 -21.64 -1.05
C GLY A 111 -1.56 -21.17 -1.55
N ASP A 112 -2.10 -20.06 -1.04
CA ASP A 112 -3.38 -19.45 -1.46
C ASP A 112 -3.13 -18.14 -2.24
N ASP A 113 -2.16 -18.19 -3.18
CA ASP A 113 -1.85 -17.03 -4.02
C ASP A 113 -3.11 -16.57 -4.77
N PRO A 114 -3.52 -15.29 -4.64
CA PRO A 114 -4.69 -14.76 -5.36
C PRO A 114 -4.50 -14.67 -6.87
N ASN A 115 -3.34 -15.08 -7.40
CA ASN A 115 -2.99 -15.08 -8.82
C ASN A 115 -3.35 -13.76 -9.53
N PRO A 116 -2.84 -12.63 -9.05
CA PRO A 116 -3.20 -11.33 -9.60
C PRO A 116 -2.81 -11.27 -11.08
N LEU A 117 -3.62 -10.58 -11.87
CA LEU A 117 -3.46 -10.47 -13.33
C LEU A 117 -3.44 -11.84 -14.04
N GLY A 118 -3.95 -12.90 -13.40
CA GLY A 118 -3.91 -14.28 -13.91
C GLY A 118 -2.51 -14.92 -13.88
N MET A 119 -1.56 -14.33 -13.17
CA MET A 119 -0.18 -14.85 -13.06
C MET A 119 -0.04 -15.70 -11.80
N GLU A 120 0.28 -16.98 -11.99
CA GLU A 120 0.63 -17.89 -10.89
C GLU A 120 2.01 -17.54 -10.31
N ASN A 121 2.13 -17.63 -8.98
CA ASN A 121 3.40 -17.43 -8.26
C ASN A 121 4.15 -16.13 -8.62
N MET A 122 3.41 -15.05 -8.87
CA MET A 122 4.00 -13.75 -9.18
C MET A 122 4.98 -13.33 -8.09
N THR A 123 6.20 -12.98 -8.47
CA THR A 123 7.22 -12.46 -7.55
C THR A 123 6.95 -11.01 -7.18
N GLN A 124 7.59 -10.52 -6.10
CA GLN A 124 7.53 -9.09 -5.71
C GLN A 124 8.04 -8.19 -6.83
N THR A 125 9.16 -8.53 -7.46
CA THR A 125 9.72 -7.76 -8.59
C THR A 125 8.76 -7.70 -9.78
N GLN A 126 8.09 -8.80 -10.10
CA GLN A 126 7.07 -8.79 -11.14
C GLN A 126 5.87 -7.91 -10.77
N ALA A 127 5.44 -7.93 -9.51
CA ALA A 127 4.36 -7.05 -9.04
C ALA A 127 4.73 -5.57 -9.17
N GLU A 128 5.96 -5.19 -8.85
CA GLU A 128 6.49 -3.83 -9.04
C GLU A 128 6.50 -3.42 -10.52
N GLN A 129 6.96 -4.30 -11.40
CA GLN A 129 6.99 -4.06 -12.85
C GLN A 129 5.58 -3.96 -13.46
N GLN A 130 4.61 -4.70 -12.91
CA GLN A 130 3.24 -4.77 -13.41
C GLN A 130 2.28 -3.75 -12.76
N ILE A 131 2.78 -2.81 -11.98
CA ILE A 131 1.94 -1.87 -11.20
C ILE A 131 0.89 -1.15 -12.09
N GLN A 132 1.25 -0.74 -13.31
CA GLN A 132 0.34 -0.08 -14.23
C GLN A 132 -0.81 -1.00 -14.69
N SER A 133 -0.59 -2.29 -14.74
CA SER A 133 -1.61 -3.29 -15.04
C SER A 133 -2.55 -3.47 -13.84
N PHE A 134 -2.01 -3.53 -12.63
CA PHE A 134 -2.82 -3.57 -11.40
C PHE A 134 -3.81 -2.40 -11.31
N LEU A 135 -3.38 -1.18 -11.63
CA LEU A 135 -4.24 0.01 -11.58
C LEU A 135 -5.45 -0.04 -12.53
N LYS A 136 -5.46 -0.97 -13.48
CA LYS A 136 -6.55 -1.15 -14.46
C LYS A 136 -7.46 -2.33 -14.13
N GLU A 137 -7.05 -3.20 -13.22
CA GLU A 137 -7.75 -4.45 -12.93
C GLU A 137 -8.50 -4.42 -11.58
N SER A 138 -9.46 -5.33 -11.46
CA SER A 138 -10.16 -5.59 -10.20
C SER A 138 -9.20 -6.19 -9.19
N PRO A 139 -9.24 -5.75 -7.91
CA PRO A 139 -8.43 -6.37 -6.88
C PRO A 139 -8.96 -7.76 -6.53
N ALA A 140 -8.05 -8.70 -6.33
CA ALA A 140 -8.37 -10.01 -5.76
C ALA A 140 -8.39 -9.89 -4.23
N LEU A 141 -9.46 -10.41 -3.61
CA LEU A 141 -9.63 -10.43 -2.17
C LEU A 141 -9.08 -11.74 -1.60
N SER A 142 -8.01 -11.66 -0.81
CA SER A 142 -7.45 -12.78 -0.05
C SER A 142 -8.19 -12.92 1.27
N ALA A 143 -8.67 -14.13 1.57
CA ALA A 143 -9.24 -14.50 2.86
C ALA A 143 -8.15 -15.17 3.71
N ILE A 144 -7.89 -14.61 4.89
CA ILE A 144 -6.84 -15.07 5.79
C ILE A 144 -7.50 -15.59 7.08
N PRO A 145 -7.47 -16.90 7.35
CA PRO A 145 -7.95 -17.43 8.62
C PRO A 145 -7.22 -16.78 9.80
N VAL A 146 -7.94 -16.44 10.84
CA VAL A 146 -7.39 -15.74 12.02
C VAL A 146 -6.26 -16.52 12.68
N ASP A 147 -6.32 -17.84 12.64
CA ASP A 147 -5.30 -18.71 13.25
C ASP A 147 -4.10 -19.00 12.33
N THR A 148 -4.03 -18.36 11.17
CA THR A 148 -2.88 -18.54 10.27
C THR A 148 -1.58 -18.19 11.00
N PRO A 149 -0.58 -19.11 11.02
CA PRO A 149 0.74 -18.81 11.57
C PRO A 149 1.41 -17.67 10.80
N ILE A 150 2.17 -16.84 11.51
CA ILE A 150 2.80 -15.65 10.92
C ILE A 150 3.77 -16.01 9.80
N ASP A 151 4.52 -17.07 9.98
CA ASP A 151 5.50 -17.59 9.03
C ASP A 151 4.86 -18.15 7.75
N ARG A 152 3.53 -18.35 7.76
CA ARG A 152 2.74 -18.73 6.58
C ARG A 152 2.13 -17.54 5.85
N LEU A 153 2.34 -16.35 6.33
CA LEU A 153 1.81 -15.13 5.72
C LEU A 153 2.84 -14.51 4.78
N VAL A 154 2.41 -14.28 3.56
CA VAL A 154 3.21 -13.66 2.49
C VAL A 154 2.64 -12.30 2.17
N VAL A 155 3.51 -11.34 1.84
CA VAL A 155 3.11 -10.02 1.33
C VAL A 155 3.71 -9.76 -0.04
N ARG A 156 2.86 -9.29 -0.96
CA ARG A 156 3.24 -8.90 -2.32
C ARG A 156 2.44 -7.67 -2.75
N HIS A 157 3.13 -6.59 -3.08
CA HIS A 157 2.50 -5.35 -3.48
C HIS A 157 3.45 -4.49 -4.31
N GLY A 158 3.07 -4.07 -5.52
CA GLY A 158 3.92 -3.26 -6.39
C GLY A 158 3.92 -1.76 -6.06
N GLY A 159 3.08 -1.29 -5.16
CA GLY A 159 2.86 0.13 -4.90
C GLY A 159 3.54 0.70 -3.64
N TYR A 160 4.12 -0.14 -2.77
CA TYR A 160 4.86 0.31 -1.59
C TYR A 160 6.03 -0.64 -1.28
N ASP A 161 6.96 -0.21 -0.42
CA ASP A 161 8.08 -1.02 0.02
C ASP A 161 7.65 -2.06 1.06
N VAL A 162 7.53 -3.31 0.65
CA VAL A 162 7.07 -4.42 1.49
C VAL A 162 8.07 -4.88 2.55
N ARG A 163 9.31 -4.35 2.58
CA ARG A 163 10.35 -4.80 3.52
C ARG A 163 9.96 -4.56 4.99
N GLY A 164 9.24 -3.46 5.26
CA GLY A 164 8.70 -3.18 6.60
C GLY A 164 7.71 -4.26 7.02
N ALA A 165 6.73 -4.55 6.16
CA ALA A 165 5.72 -5.57 6.39
C ALA A 165 6.29 -7.00 6.50
N ARG A 166 7.38 -7.30 5.80
CA ARG A 166 8.08 -8.59 5.92
C ARG A 166 8.83 -8.74 7.24
N ARG A 167 9.30 -7.64 7.83
CA ARG A 167 9.97 -7.67 9.16
C ARG A 167 8.97 -7.73 10.30
N ASP A 168 7.88 -7.00 10.17
CA ASP A 168 6.76 -7.01 11.11
C ASP A 168 5.46 -6.78 10.34
N MET A 169 4.67 -7.83 10.18
CA MET A 169 3.39 -7.77 9.49
C MET A 169 2.39 -6.83 10.16
N ASN A 170 2.51 -6.61 11.48
CA ASN A 170 1.58 -5.76 12.21
C ASN A 170 1.62 -4.30 11.74
N VAL A 171 2.65 -3.89 10.99
CA VAL A 171 2.74 -2.56 10.38
C VAL A 171 1.51 -2.26 9.49
N ASN A 172 1.01 -3.26 8.77
CA ASN A 172 -0.11 -3.09 7.84
C ASN A 172 -1.11 -4.26 7.80
N LEU A 173 -0.87 -5.31 8.58
CA LEU A 173 -1.81 -6.38 8.90
C LEU A 173 -1.76 -6.64 10.42
N PRO A 174 -2.37 -5.79 11.27
CA PRO A 174 -2.20 -5.82 12.73
C PRO A 174 -2.98 -6.96 13.40
N LEU A 175 -2.94 -8.15 12.82
CA LEU A 175 -3.71 -9.30 13.30
C LEU A 175 -3.33 -9.72 14.73
N GLN A 176 -2.01 -9.71 15.05
CA GLN A 176 -1.58 -10.07 16.40
C GLN A 176 -2.03 -9.04 17.44
N ARG A 177 -1.94 -7.74 17.09
CA ARG A 177 -2.42 -6.67 17.98
C ARG A 177 -3.92 -6.78 18.22
N LEU A 178 -4.69 -7.15 17.20
CA LEU A 178 -6.12 -7.39 17.37
C LEU A 178 -6.42 -8.64 18.23
N LYS A 179 -5.60 -9.70 18.12
CA LYS A 179 -5.75 -10.87 19.01
C LYS A 179 -5.46 -10.52 20.47
N GLU A 180 -4.45 -9.69 20.73
CA GLU A 180 -4.14 -9.18 22.08
C GLU A 180 -5.32 -8.34 22.61
N MET A 181 -5.82 -7.39 21.81
CA MET A 181 -6.97 -6.58 22.20
C MET A 181 -8.24 -7.40 22.42
N LEU A 182 -8.43 -8.50 21.68
CA LEU A 182 -9.53 -9.43 21.89
C LEU A 182 -9.38 -10.18 23.23
N ALA A 183 -8.17 -10.61 23.55
CA ALA A 183 -7.86 -11.24 24.83
C ALA A 183 -8.06 -10.28 26.01
N ASP A 184 -7.83 -9.00 25.80
CA ASP A 184 -8.08 -7.93 26.78
C ASP A 184 -9.53 -7.41 26.78
N GLU A 185 -10.43 -8.11 26.07
CA GLU A 185 -11.88 -7.81 26.00
C GLU A 185 -12.20 -6.39 25.46
N VAL A 186 -11.30 -5.78 24.68
CA VAL A 186 -11.53 -4.45 24.07
C VAL A 186 -12.70 -4.50 23.08
N PHE A 187 -12.89 -5.63 22.40
CA PHE A 187 -14.05 -5.92 21.54
C PHE A 187 -14.47 -7.38 21.69
N ALA A 188 -15.72 -7.71 21.31
CA ALA A 188 -16.33 -8.99 21.62
C ALA A 188 -15.89 -10.15 20.71
N GLY A 189 -15.36 -9.88 19.54
CA GLY A 189 -14.96 -10.92 18.60
C GLY A 189 -14.30 -10.39 17.34
N LEU A 190 -13.47 -11.23 16.72
CA LEU A 190 -12.88 -10.98 15.41
C LEU A 190 -13.59 -11.84 14.36
N SER A 191 -13.81 -11.30 13.16
CA SER A 191 -14.33 -12.12 12.06
C SER A 191 -13.26 -13.12 11.61
N ASP A 192 -13.70 -14.26 11.18
CA ASP A 192 -12.86 -15.29 10.58
C ASP A 192 -13.51 -15.72 9.26
N PRO A 193 -12.81 -15.56 8.13
CA PRO A 193 -11.50 -14.97 7.95
C PRO A 193 -11.46 -13.44 8.08
N ILE A 194 -10.27 -12.86 8.23
CA ILE A 194 -9.94 -11.47 7.92
C ILE A 194 -9.58 -11.35 6.46
N TYR A 195 -9.42 -10.11 5.95
CA TYR A 195 -9.24 -9.92 4.51
C TYR A 195 -8.08 -8.99 4.17
N SER A 196 -7.46 -9.27 3.02
CA SER A 196 -6.44 -8.43 2.42
C SER A 196 -6.61 -8.37 0.90
N PHE A 197 -6.15 -7.30 0.27
CA PHE A 197 -6.08 -7.15 -1.17
C PHE A 197 -4.92 -6.22 -1.55
N VAL A 198 -4.55 -6.18 -2.82
CA VAL A 198 -3.57 -5.22 -3.33
C VAL A 198 -4.28 -3.89 -3.61
N GLY A 199 -3.97 -2.86 -2.80
CA GLY A 199 -4.61 -1.54 -2.88
C GLY A 199 -4.33 -0.77 -4.17
N ALA A 200 -3.21 -1.07 -4.83
CA ALA A 200 -2.93 -0.59 -6.19
C ALA A 200 -3.84 -1.32 -7.19
N CYS A 201 -5.09 -0.86 -7.33
CA CYS A 201 -6.11 -1.49 -8.16
C CYS A 201 -6.99 -0.42 -8.86
N SER A 202 -7.87 -0.86 -9.74
CA SER A 202 -8.84 0.02 -10.37
C SER A 202 -9.88 0.53 -9.36
N GLN A 203 -9.78 1.80 -8.96
CA GLN A 203 -10.75 2.44 -8.06
C GLN A 203 -12.18 2.37 -8.58
N ILE A 204 -12.36 2.53 -9.89
CA ILE A 204 -13.68 2.48 -10.52
C ILE A 204 -14.29 1.07 -10.41
N ARG A 205 -13.50 0.02 -10.64
CA ARG A 205 -13.96 -1.36 -10.49
C ARG A 205 -14.22 -1.68 -9.03
N LEU A 206 -13.32 -1.27 -8.12
CA LEU A 206 -13.51 -1.45 -6.69
C LEU A 206 -14.84 -0.81 -6.23
N LEU A 207 -15.10 0.44 -6.58
CA LEU A 207 -16.31 1.15 -6.15
C LEU A 207 -17.59 0.57 -6.77
N LYS A 208 -17.58 0.25 -8.08
CA LYS A 208 -18.80 -0.11 -8.81
C LYS A 208 -19.10 -1.61 -8.84
N LYS A 209 -18.10 -2.46 -8.65
CA LYS A 209 -18.22 -3.91 -8.80
C LYS A 209 -17.78 -4.68 -7.55
N ASP A 210 -16.50 -4.60 -7.22
CA ASP A 210 -15.91 -5.51 -6.24
C ASP A 210 -16.31 -5.13 -4.80
N GLY A 211 -16.32 -3.84 -4.46
CA GLY A 211 -16.71 -3.34 -3.14
C GLY A 211 -18.13 -3.72 -2.72
N PRO A 212 -19.17 -3.52 -3.57
CA PRO A 212 -20.51 -3.99 -3.27
C PRO A 212 -20.60 -5.50 -3.00
N LEU A 213 -19.86 -6.32 -3.74
CA LEU A 213 -19.80 -7.77 -3.53
C LEU A 213 -19.10 -8.11 -2.19
N TRP A 214 -18.04 -7.38 -1.87
CA TRP A 214 -17.35 -7.56 -0.59
C TRP A 214 -18.22 -7.17 0.60
N VAL A 215 -18.95 -6.06 0.50
CA VAL A 215 -19.90 -5.65 1.54
C VAL A 215 -20.94 -6.73 1.79
N GLN A 216 -21.49 -7.36 0.73
CA GLN A 216 -22.42 -8.48 0.89
C GLN A 216 -21.76 -9.66 1.64
N ARG A 217 -20.52 -10.03 1.29
CA ARG A 217 -19.76 -11.08 1.95
C ARG A 217 -19.52 -10.76 3.42
N PHE A 218 -19.12 -9.53 3.73
CA PHE A 218 -18.83 -9.10 5.10
C PHE A 218 -20.12 -9.04 5.96
N THR A 219 -21.21 -8.56 5.39
CA THR A 219 -22.51 -8.55 6.07
C THR A 219 -22.96 -9.97 6.41
N ALA A 220 -22.72 -10.95 5.53
CA ALA A 220 -23.04 -12.35 5.80
C ALA A 220 -22.25 -12.94 6.99
N GLN A 221 -21.09 -12.39 7.32
CA GLN A 221 -20.31 -12.77 8.50
C GLN A 221 -20.78 -12.13 9.81
N LYS A 222 -21.85 -11.34 9.77
CA LYS A 222 -22.46 -10.68 10.94
C LYS A 222 -21.44 -9.85 11.72
N VAL A 223 -20.63 -9.06 11.01
CA VAL A 223 -19.72 -8.09 11.63
C VAL A 223 -20.46 -6.79 11.93
N ASP A 224 -20.10 -6.15 13.04
CA ASP A 224 -20.70 -4.89 13.48
C ASP A 224 -19.88 -3.67 13.03
N ALA A 225 -18.56 -3.86 12.90
CA ALA A 225 -17.62 -2.83 12.44
C ALA A 225 -16.46 -3.44 11.65
N ALA A 226 -15.81 -2.60 10.83
CA ALA A 226 -14.61 -2.95 10.09
C ALA A 226 -13.46 -1.99 10.42
N LEU A 227 -12.31 -2.56 10.76
CA LEU A 227 -11.04 -1.83 10.77
C LEU A 227 -10.45 -1.88 9.37
N LEU A 228 -10.33 -0.72 8.74
CA LEU A 228 -9.73 -0.57 7.42
C LEU A 228 -8.29 -0.06 7.59
N VAL A 229 -7.33 -0.83 7.09
CA VAL A 229 -5.90 -0.48 7.15
C VAL A 229 -5.43 -0.15 5.73
N PRO A 230 -5.40 1.14 5.35
CA PRO A 230 -4.90 1.55 4.05
C PRO A 230 -3.37 1.53 4.02
N VAL A 231 -2.80 1.22 2.85
CA VAL A 231 -1.35 1.20 2.59
C VAL A 231 -1.07 1.94 1.29
#